data_50cd703212bccb1403e54c2ac2dd005b
#
_entry.id   50cd703212bccb1403e54c2ac2dd005b
#
_cell.length_a   1.000
_cell.length_b   1.000
_cell.length_c   1.000
_cell.angle_alpha   90.00
_cell.angle_beta   90.00
_cell.angle_gamma   90.00
#
_symmetry.space_group_name_H-M   'P 1'
#
loop_
_entity.id
_entity.type
_entity.pdbx_description
1 polymer ?
#
loop_
_entity_poly.entity_id
_entity_poly.type
_entity_poly.pdbx_seq_one_letter_code
_entity_poly.pdbx_strand_id
1 'polypeptide(L)'
;MLSKCITFWYTCITIWYLKFLDKNKMKAEMDRSDKNIQVLSKAFQILKIIKKERDVKISLGKIAKISNLPRSTVQRIVKSLVKENFLSQSQEKGIIIGNEIYKLAATNSYDVVRSLSPIINALSNKTRETVDLSILKDNHMLLLDRVLGTYRLGVNSKIGLKLPMSTTASGKSALSLLDVEKVKEFLENESQSSRRKDVNKLKDEIAKAGINGIAYDFDENNDGISAVGSSFIIDNNIYSISIPVPSHRFNTKQKELEKNLKEAIEKVKPVLDN
;
A
#
# COMPACT_ATOMS: atom_id res chain seq x y z
N MET A 1 -73.22 31.08 1.00
CA MET A 1 -72.38 30.15 1.81
C MET A 1 -71.67 29.08 0.97
N LEU A 2 -72.09 28.74 -0.22
CA LEU A 2 -71.51 27.70 -1.09
C LEU A 2 -70.22 28.07 -1.80
N SER A 3 -69.92 29.36 -2.01
CA SER A 3 -68.75 29.80 -2.76
C SER A 3 -67.43 29.64 -1.95
N LYS A 4 -67.45 29.74 -0.61
CA LYS A 4 -66.29 29.59 0.26
C LYS A 4 -65.86 28.12 0.45
N CYS A 5 -66.77 27.15 0.31
CA CYS A 5 -66.43 25.73 0.40
C CYS A 5 -65.69 25.24 -0.86
N ILE A 6 -66.03 25.76 -2.05
CA ILE A 6 -65.44 25.34 -3.32
C ILE A 6 -63.97 25.83 -3.41
N THR A 7 -63.67 27.07 -2.97
CA THR A 7 -62.31 27.62 -2.95
C THR A 7 -61.42 26.90 -1.93
N PHE A 8 -61.96 26.49 -0.81
CA PHE A 8 -61.19 25.72 0.20
C PHE A 8 -60.84 24.30 -0.32
N TRP A 9 -61.76 23.66 -1.02
CA TRP A 9 -61.51 22.35 -1.64
C TRP A 9 -60.47 22.41 -2.75
N TYR A 10 -60.49 23.42 -3.60
CA TYR A 10 -59.49 23.61 -4.66
C TYR A 10 -58.09 23.90 -4.08
N THR A 11 -57.99 24.69 -3.02
CA THR A 11 -56.69 24.93 -2.35
C THR A 11 -56.14 23.70 -1.66
N CYS A 12 -56.98 22.87 -1.02
CA CYS A 12 -56.56 21.62 -0.42
C CYS A 12 -56.06 20.60 -1.47
N ILE A 13 -56.74 20.50 -2.60
CA ILE A 13 -56.37 19.58 -3.69
C ILE A 13 -55.06 20.05 -4.34
N THR A 14 -54.88 21.34 -4.57
CA THR A 14 -53.63 21.88 -5.14
C THR A 14 -52.43 21.71 -4.19
N ILE A 15 -52.61 21.91 -2.90
CA ILE A 15 -51.55 21.70 -1.89
C ILE A 15 -51.25 20.21 -1.78
N TRP A 16 -52.23 19.32 -1.83
CA TRP A 16 -52.01 17.88 -1.83
C TRP A 16 -51.30 17.41 -3.09
N TYR A 17 -51.66 17.93 -4.26
CA TYR A 17 -51.04 17.61 -5.55
C TYR A 17 -49.58 18.11 -5.63
N LEU A 18 -49.29 19.32 -5.13
CA LEU A 18 -47.92 19.86 -5.04
C LEU A 18 -47.07 19.02 -4.09
N LYS A 19 -47.57 18.61 -2.92
CA LYS A 19 -46.89 17.71 -2.01
C LYS A 19 -46.64 16.32 -2.59
N PHE A 20 -47.58 15.82 -3.40
CA PHE A 20 -47.45 14.53 -4.08
C PHE A 20 -46.38 14.58 -5.18
N LEU A 21 -46.32 15.67 -5.95
CA LEU A 21 -45.26 15.89 -6.96
C LEU A 21 -43.89 16.04 -6.34
N ASP A 22 -43.78 16.77 -5.23
CA ASP A 22 -42.52 16.99 -4.51
C ASP A 22 -42.00 15.68 -3.90
N LYS A 23 -42.86 14.87 -3.32
CA LYS A 23 -42.56 13.56 -2.76
C LYS A 23 -42.06 12.56 -3.84
N ASN A 24 -42.65 12.61 -5.03
CA ASN A 24 -42.25 11.77 -6.15
C ASN A 24 -40.94 12.24 -6.77
N LYS A 25 -40.67 13.55 -6.81
CA LYS A 25 -39.41 14.14 -7.28
C LYS A 25 -38.27 13.79 -6.33
N MET A 26 -38.45 13.93 -5.02
CA MET A 26 -37.47 13.52 -4.00
C MET A 26 -37.22 12.00 -4.04
N LYS A 27 -38.25 11.17 -4.24
CA LYS A 27 -38.06 9.73 -4.36
C LYS A 27 -37.28 9.34 -5.61
N ALA A 28 -37.51 10.04 -6.74
CA ALA A 28 -36.77 9.83 -7.98
C ALA A 28 -35.29 10.31 -7.88
N GLU A 29 -35.00 11.38 -7.13
CA GLU A 29 -33.67 11.87 -6.87
C GLU A 29 -32.90 10.94 -5.91
N MET A 30 -33.56 10.43 -4.87
CA MET A 30 -32.99 9.43 -3.95
C MET A 30 -32.68 8.09 -4.64
N ASP A 31 -33.58 7.61 -5.52
CA ASP A 31 -33.36 6.38 -6.31
C ASP A 31 -32.24 6.54 -7.36
N ARG A 32 -32.01 7.75 -7.87
CA ARG A 32 -30.86 8.06 -8.74
C ARG A 32 -29.53 8.11 -7.96
N SER A 33 -29.54 8.66 -6.75
CA SER A 33 -28.38 8.69 -5.85
C SER A 33 -27.93 7.27 -5.47
N ASP A 34 -28.85 6.40 -5.08
CA ASP A 34 -28.54 4.99 -4.76
C ASP A 34 -28.03 4.21 -5.96
N LYS A 35 -28.54 4.45 -7.16
CA LYS A 35 -28.04 3.80 -8.39
C LYS A 35 -26.60 4.21 -8.73
N ASN A 36 -26.23 5.46 -8.50
CA ASN A 36 -24.85 5.94 -8.72
C ASN A 36 -23.87 5.28 -7.75
N ILE A 37 -24.23 5.14 -6.48
CA ILE A 37 -23.41 4.44 -5.48
C ILE A 37 -23.22 2.96 -5.86
N GLN A 38 -24.27 2.28 -6.33
CA GLN A 38 -24.18 0.90 -6.80
C GLN A 38 -23.26 0.71 -8.00
N VAL A 39 -23.17 1.66 -8.92
CA VAL A 39 -22.25 1.58 -10.07
C VAL A 39 -20.81 1.66 -9.62
N LEU A 40 -20.47 2.54 -8.66
CA LEU A 40 -19.14 2.62 -8.08
C LEU A 40 -18.75 1.32 -7.37
N SER A 41 -19.64 0.74 -6.56
CA SER A 41 -19.40 -0.54 -5.88
C SER A 41 -19.10 -1.67 -6.88
N LYS A 42 -19.85 -1.73 -7.99
CA LYS A 42 -19.61 -2.70 -9.08
C LYS A 42 -18.27 -2.45 -9.78
N ALA A 43 -17.88 -1.19 -9.99
CA ALA A 43 -16.59 -0.84 -10.57
C ALA A 43 -15.44 -1.31 -9.67
N PHE A 44 -15.49 -1.03 -8.37
CA PHE A 44 -14.49 -1.52 -7.40
C PHE A 44 -14.46 -3.04 -7.31
N GLN A 45 -15.59 -3.73 -7.38
CA GLN A 45 -15.64 -5.19 -7.45
C GLN A 45 -14.87 -5.72 -8.66
N ILE A 46 -15.07 -5.13 -9.84
CA ILE A 46 -14.35 -5.50 -11.07
C ILE A 46 -12.83 -5.28 -10.91
N LEU A 47 -12.41 -4.13 -10.37
CA LEU A 47 -11.00 -3.84 -10.12
C LEU A 47 -10.36 -4.86 -9.16
N LYS A 48 -11.06 -5.25 -8.08
CA LYS A 48 -10.60 -6.27 -7.13
C LYS A 48 -10.45 -7.65 -7.79
N ILE A 49 -11.35 -8.04 -8.68
CA ILE A 49 -11.27 -9.29 -9.43
C ILE A 49 -10.03 -9.28 -10.32
N ILE A 50 -9.80 -8.21 -11.08
CA ILE A 50 -8.63 -8.08 -11.97
C ILE A 50 -7.32 -8.10 -11.16
N LYS A 51 -7.28 -7.46 -9.98
CA LYS A 51 -6.14 -7.51 -9.07
C LYS A 51 -5.83 -8.95 -8.62
N LYS A 52 -6.86 -9.74 -8.28
CA LYS A 52 -6.69 -11.11 -7.75
C LYS A 52 -6.22 -12.10 -8.83
N GLU A 53 -6.68 -11.93 -10.05
CA GLU A 53 -6.47 -12.86 -11.17
C GLU A 53 -5.29 -12.44 -12.08
N ARG A 54 -4.23 -11.84 -11.53
CA ARG A 54 -3.11 -11.22 -12.29
C ARG A 54 -2.39 -12.17 -13.25
N ASP A 55 -2.32 -13.45 -12.93
CA ASP A 55 -1.50 -14.44 -13.65
C ASP A 55 -2.28 -15.17 -14.75
N VAL A 56 -3.55 -14.86 -14.94
CA VAL A 56 -4.43 -15.52 -15.89
C VAL A 56 -5.05 -14.49 -16.84
N LYS A 57 -5.16 -14.85 -18.13
CA LYS A 57 -5.85 -14.01 -19.12
C LYS A 57 -7.30 -13.73 -18.69
N ILE A 58 -7.62 -12.46 -18.41
CA ILE A 58 -8.95 -12.04 -17.98
C ILE A 58 -9.76 -11.50 -19.15
N SER A 59 -10.94 -12.11 -19.37
CA SER A 59 -11.93 -11.68 -20.35
C SER A 59 -13.17 -11.08 -19.67
N LEU A 60 -13.96 -10.28 -20.42
CA LEU A 60 -15.26 -9.76 -19.95
C LEU A 60 -16.19 -10.88 -19.45
N GLY A 61 -16.19 -12.05 -20.11
CA GLY A 61 -16.98 -13.20 -19.70
C GLY A 61 -16.54 -13.77 -18.35
N LYS A 62 -15.22 -13.87 -18.12
CA LYS A 62 -14.68 -14.34 -16.83
C LYS A 62 -15.02 -13.36 -15.69
N ILE A 63 -14.89 -12.05 -15.93
CA ILE A 63 -15.29 -11.02 -14.96
C ILE A 63 -16.78 -11.12 -14.64
N ALA A 64 -17.64 -11.25 -15.64
CA ALA A 64 -19.08 -11.37 -15.45
C ALA A 64 -19.44 -12.60 -14.59
N LYS A 65 -18.81 -13.73 -14.84
CA LYS A 65 -19.00 -14.97 -14.07
C LYS A 65 -18.57 -14.81 -12.60
N ILE A 66 -17.39 -14.23 -12.35
CA ILE A 66 -16.86 -14.06 -10.98
C ILE A 66 -17.63 -13.01 -10.20
N SER A 67 -18.02 -11.89 -10.85
CA SER A 67 -18.74 -10.78 -10.21
C SER A 67 -20.23 -11.03 -10.03
N ASN A 68 -20.77 -12.07 -10.67
CA ASN A 68 -22.21 -12.33 -10.76
C ASN A 68 -23.00 -11.13 -11.36
N LEU A 69 -22.38 -10.40 -12.29
CA LEU A 69 -22.99 -9.26 -12.97
C LEU A 69 -23.34 -9.61 -14.43
N PRO A 70 -24.42 -9.02 -14.99
CA PRO A 70 -24.72 -9.14 -16.42
C PRO A 70 -23.52 -8.70 -17.27
N ARG A 71 -23.20 -9.46 -18.33
CA ARG A 71 -22.07 -9.16 -19.22
C ARG A 71 -22.14 -7.76 -19.82
N SER A 72 -23.33 -7.26 -20.16
CA SER A 72 -23.54 -5.89 -20.64
C SER A 72 -23.14 -4.82 -19.62
N THR A 73 -23.46 -5.07 -18.32
CA THR A 73 -23.04 -4.19 -17.22
C THR A 73 -21.53 -4.17 -17.07
N VAL A 74 -20.89 -5.35 -17.05
CA VAL A 74 -19.42 -5.46 -16.98
C VAL A 74 -18.77 -4.75 -18.16
N GLN A 75 -19.25 -4.98 -19.38
CA GLN A 75 -18.72 -4.34 -20.59
C GLN A 75 -18.78 -2.82 -20.50
N ARG A 76 -19.91 -2.25 -20.06
CA ARG A 76 -20.08 -0.80 -19.92
C ARG A 76 -19.15 -0.21 -18.88
N ILE A 77 -19.00 -0.85 -17.71
CA ILE A 77 -18.12 -0.40 -16.65
C ILE A 77 -16.65 -0.51 -17.09
N VAL A 78 -16.24 -1.64 -17.65
CA VAL A 78 -14.87 -1.84 -18.16
C VAL A 78 -14.53 -0.82 -19.24
N LYS A 79 -15.46 -0.56 -20.20
CA LYS A 79 -15.27 0.47 -21.23
C LYS A 79 -15.03 1.87 -20.62
N SER A 80 -15.78 2.24 -19.58
CA SER A 80 -15.58 3.51 -18.87
C SER A 80 -14.23 3.54 -18.16
N LEU A 81 -13.85 2.47 -17.45
CA LEU A 81 -12.56 2.39 -16.75
C LEU A 81 -11.37 2.39 -17.72
N VAL A 82 -11.50 1.81 -18.92
CA VAL A 82 -10.47 1.88 -19.97
C VAL A 82 -10.37 3.30 -20.52
N LYS A 83 -11.49 3.98 -20.75
CA LYS A 83 -11.50 5.38 -21.21
C LYS A 83 -10.74 6.31 -20.25
N GLU A 84 -10.86 6.08 -18.95
CA GLU A 84 -10.20 6.85 -17.89
C GLU A 84 -8.83 6.27 -17.49
N ASN A 85 -8.26 5.34 -18.28
CA ASN A 85 -6.96 4.68 -18.04
C ASN A 85 -6.81 3.94 -16.70
N PHE A 86 -7.91 3.63 -16.00
CA PHE A 86 -7.92 2.76 -14.82
C PHE A 86 -7.77 1.28 -15.18
N LEU A 87 -8.17 0.92 -16.38
CA LEU A 87 -7.91 -0.39 -17.00
C LEU A 87 -7.27 -0.20 -18.36
N SER A 88 -6.59 -1.24 -18.87
CA SER A 88 -6.12 -1.32 -20.25
C SER A 88 -6.35 -2.71 -20.82
N GLN A 89 -6.24 -2.82 -22.15
CA GLN A 89 -6.40 -4.09 -22.87
C GLN A 89 -5.04 -4.56 -23.39
N SER A 90 -4.67 -5.79 -23.05
CA SER A 90 -3.48 -6.48 -23.56
C SER A 90 -3.90 -7.66 -24.43
N GLN A 91 -3.22 -7.86 -25.54
CA GLN A 91 -3.48 -9.03 -26.41
C GLN A 91 -3.18 -10.35 -25.68
N GLU A 92 -2.14 -10.38 -24.86
CA GLU A 92 -1.70 -11.57 -24.13
C GLU A 92 -2.51 -11.80 -22.85
N LYS A 93 -2.66 -10.75 -22.02
CA LYS A 93 -3.25 -10.85 -20.67
C LYS A 93 -4.73 -10.46 -20.58
N GLY A 94 -5.33 -9.99 -21.69
CA GLY A 94 -6.72 -9.52 -21.70
C GLY A 94 -6.89 -8.16 -21.02
N ILE A 95 -7.81 -8.04 -20.05
CA ILE A 95 -8.07 -6.80 -19.32
C ILE A 95 -7.11 -6.74 -18.14
N ILE A 96 -6.33 -5.68 -18.04
CA ILE A 96 -5.31 -5.45 -16.99
C ILE A 96 -5.52 -4.10 -16.30
N ILE A 97 -4.87 -3.92 -15.16
CA ILE A 97 -4.82 -2.63 -14.45
C ILE A 97 -4.12 -1.59 -15.34
N GLY A 98 -4.74 -0.43 -15.46
CA GLY A 98 -4.22 0.70 -16.24
C GLY A 98 -3.32 1.63 -15.44
N ASN A 99 -2.63 2.53 -16.16
CA ASN A 99 -1.60 3.40 -15.57
C ASN A 99 -2.14 4.39 -14.54
N GLU A 100 -3.41 4.79 -14.62
CA GLU A 100 -3.97 5.78 -13.69
C GLU A 100 -4.02 5.24 -12.24
N ILE A 101 -4.27 3.95 -12.06
CA ILE A 101 -4.21 3.34 -10.71
C ILE A 101 -2.79 3.41 -10.14
N TYR A 102 -1.77 3.18 -10.97
CA TYR A 102 -0.38 3.28 -10.52
C TYR A 102 0.00 4.71 -10.16
N LYS A 103 -0.45 5.71 -10.93
CA LYS A 103 -0.22 7.13 -10.61
C LYS A 103 -0.88 7.52 -9.30
N LEU A 104 -2.16 7.18 -9.10
CA LEU A 104 -2.88 7.47 -7.86
C LEU A 104 -2.27 6.73 -6.65
N ALA A 105 -1.85 5.48 -6.81
CA ALA A 105 -1.16 4.75 -5.76
C ALA A 105 0.24 5.31 -5.45
N ALA A 106 0.90 5.87 -6.46
CA ALA A 106 2.23 6.48 -6.32
C ALA A 106 2.15 7.83 -5.60
N THR A 107 1.02 8.54 -5.61
CA THR A 107 0.93 9.90 -5.07
C THR A 107 1.37 9.93 -3.61
N ASN A 108 0.81 9.12 -2.71
CA ASN A 108 1.20 9.12 -1.30
C ASN A 108 2.62 8.53 -1.08
N SER A 109 2.98 7.43 -1.77
CA SER A 109 4.33 6.85 -1.64
C SER A 109 5.39 7.70 -2.35
N TYR A 110 5.02 8.38 -3.45
CA TYR A 110 5.91 9.28 -4.18
C TYR A 110 6.28 10.51 -3.36
N ASP A 111 5.31 11.10 -2.64
CA ASP A 111 5.56 12.24 -1.77
C ASP A 111 6.48 11.86 -0.61
N VAL A 112 6.29 10.70 0.01
CA VAL A 112 7.18 10.16 1.05
C VAL A 112 8.59 9.90 0.49
N VAL A 113 8.71 9.22 -0.66
CA VAL A 113 10.00 8.97 -1.31
C VAL A 113 10.71 10.29 -1.61
N ARG A 114 10.00 11.27 -2.19
CA ARG A 114 10.55 12.59 -2.51
C ARG A 114 11.02 13.34 -1.26
N SER A 115 10.23 13.31 -0.19
CA SER A 115 10.54 13.99 1.07
C SER A 115 11.72 13.35 1.80
N LEU A 116 11.88 12.02 1.72
CA LEU A 116 12.96 11.28 2.35
C LEU A 116 14.21 11.14 1.48
N SER A 117 14.11 11.42 0.18
CA SER A 117 15.23 11.32 -0.77
C SER A 117 16.49 12.10 -0.31
N PRO A 118 16.41 13.35 0.18
CA PRO A 118 17.57 14.05 0.70
C PRO A 118 18.25 13.32 1.88
N ILE A 119 17.46 12.70 2.76
CA ILE A 119 17.95 11.99 3.95
C ILE A 119 18.68 10.72 3.53
N ILE A 120 18.10 9.88 2.67
CA ILE A 120 18.72 8.63 2.22
C ILE A 120 19.96 8.89 1.35
N ASN A 121 19.96 9.97 0.54
CA ASN A 121 21.14 10.40 -0.20
C ASN A 121 22.27 10.84 0.73
N ALA A 122 21.97 11.67 1.74
CA ALA A 122 22.99 12.11 2.71
C ALA A 122 23.55 10.92 3.51
N LEU A 123 22.70 9.94 3.88
CA LEU A 123 23.13 8.73 4.57
C LEU A 123 24.01 7.86 3.68
N SER A 124 23.65 7.64 2.42
CA SER A 124 24.45 6.89 1.46
C SER A 124 25.82 7.57 1.22
N ASN A 125 25.83 8.90 1.02
CA ASN A 125 27.08 9.65 0.85
C ASN A 125 28.00 9.54 2.08
N LYS A 126 27.43 9.61 3.30
CA LYS A 126 28.18 9.55 4.56
C LYS A 126 28.77 8.16 4.80
N THR A 127 27.99 7.11 4.57
CA THR A 127 28.41 5.71 4.78
C THR A 127 29.17 5.12 3.60
N ARG A 128 28.96 5.67 2.40
CA ARG A 128 29.39 5.15 1.09
C ARG A 128 28.76 3.82 0.72
N GLU A 129 27.75 3.37 1.48
CA GLU A 129 27.00 2.14 1.28
C GLU A 129 25.65 2.41 0.63
N THR A 130 25.06 1.35 0.07
CA THR A 130 23.68 1.39 -0.42
C THR A 130 22.71 1.67 0.72
N VAL A 131 21.73 2.52 0.46
CA VAL A 131 20.64 2.82 1.40
C VAL A 131 19.30 2.52 0.73
N ASP A 132 18.49 1.77 1.40
CA ASP A 132 17.16 1.34 0.95
C ASP A 132 16.06 2.03 1.74
N LEU A 133 15.02 2.49 1.04
CA LEU A 133 13.75 2.90 1.61
C LEU A 133 12.67 1.87 1.25
N SER A 134 12.00 1.32 2.22
CA SER A 134 10.94 0.33 2.03
C SER A 134 9.69 0.65 2.83
N ILE A 135 8.55 0.06 2.45
CA ILE A 135 7.25 0.18 3.12
C ILE A 135 6.69 -1.20 3.42
N LEU A 136 6.04 -1.35 4.56
CA LEU A 136 5.26 -2.55 4.86
C LEU A 136 4.02 -2.62 3.99
N LYS A 137 3.89 -3.66 3.19
CA LYS A 137 2.71 -3.96 2.37
C LYS A 137 2.36 -5.44 2.51
N ASP A 138 1.11 -5.71 2.86
CA ASP A 138 0.66 -7.06 3.15
C ASP A 138 1.62 -7.74 4.17
N ASN A 139 2.32 -8.82 3.81
CA ASN A 139 3.21 -9.58 4.68
C ASN A 139 4.70 -9.46 4.27
N HIS A 140 5.14 -8.32 3.72
CA HIS A 140 6.53 -8.11 3.30
C HIS A 140 6.90 -6.63 3.28
N MET A 141 8.19 -6.33 3.38
CA MET A 141 8.68 -5.00 3.08
C MET A 141 8.86 -4.86 1.56
N LEU A 142 8.23 -3.85 0.97
CA LEU A 142 8.36 -3.51 -0.45
C LEU A 142 9.40 -2.41 -0.63
N LEU A 143 10.45 -2.68 -1.39
CA LEU A 143 11.49 -1.69 -1.70
C LEU A 143 10.92 -0.58 -2.59
N LEU A 144 10.83 0.64 -2.07
CA LEU A 144 10.30 1.82 -2.76
C LEU A 144 11.36 2.60 -3.51
N ASP A 145 12.51 2.82 -2.86
CA ASP A 145 13.61 3.61 -3.39
C ASP A 145 14.95 3.12 -2.87
N ARG A 146 16.02 3.47 -3.58
CA ARG A 146 17.38 3.04 -3.31
C ARG A 146 18.39 4.07 -3.77
N VAL A 147 19.33 4.39 -2.91
CA VAL A 147 20.55 5.12 -3.27
C VAL A 147 21.72 4.16 -3.25
N LEU A 148 22.36 3.98 -4.39
CA LEU A 148 23.53 3.11 -4.49
C LEU A 148 24.74 3.73 -3.80
N GLY A 149 25.46 2.90 -3.05
CA GLY A 149 26.73 3.30 -2.45
C GLY A 149 27.84 3.50 -3.48
N THR A 150 28.94 4.11 -3.06
CA THR A 150 30.08 4.43 -3.93
C THR A 150 31.16 3.36 -3.90
N TYR A 151 31.04 2.32 -3.06
CA TYR A 151 32.00 1.20 -3.08
C TYR A 151 31.81 0.37 -4.35
N ARG A 152 32.95 -0.10 -4.89
CA ARG A 152 32.98 -0.92 -6.09
C ARG A 152 32.21 -2.24 -5.93
N LEU A 153 32.25 -2.84 -4.74
CA LEU A 153 31.42 -3.97 -4.33
C LEU A 153 30.32 -3.46 -3.42
N GLY A 154 29.10 -3.43 -3.89
CA GLY A 154 27.92 -2.98 -3.16
C GLY A 154 26.73 -3.90 -3.38
N VAL A 155 25.69 -3.73 -2.57
CA VAL A 155 24.42 -4.46 -2.70
C VAL A 155 23.54 -3.72 -3.68
N ASN A 156 23.01 -4.44 -4.68
CA ASN A 156 22.10 -3.89 -5.68
C ASN A 156 20.89 -4.81 -5.89
N SER A 157 19.72 -4.35 -5.51
CA SER A 157 18.45 -5.03 -5.75
C SER A 157 17.49 -4.10 -6.51
N LYS A 158 16.52 -4.66 -7.20
CA LYS A 158 15.56 -3.88 -8.00
C LYS A 158 14.49 -3.24 -7.10
N ILE A 159 14.12 -1.99 -7.36
CA ILE A 159 12.93 -1.36 -6.78
C ILE A 159 11.71 -2.23 -7.07
N GLY A 160 10.82 -2.36 -6.10
CA GLY A 160 9.70 -3.29 -6.15
C GLY A 160 9.99 -4.69 -5.62
N LEU A 161 11.24 -4.96 -5.18
CA LEU A 161 11.59 -6.23 -4.52
C LEU A 161 10.79 -6.38 -3.21
N LYS A 162 10.27 -7.57 -2.99
CA LYS A 162 9.62 -7.98 -1.75
C LYS A 162 10.66 -8.60 -0.82
N LEU A 163 10.81 -8.03 0.36
CA LEU A 163 11.77 -8.45 1.36
C LEU A 163 11.04 -9.16 2.51
N PRO A 164 11.52 -10.33 2.97
CA PRO A 164 10.92 -11.07 4.08
C PRO A 164 10.93 -10.26 5.39
N MET A 165 9.93 -10.48 6.25
CA MET A 165 9.82 -9.80 7.53
C MET A 165 10.77 -10.35 8.59
N SER A 166 11.00 -11.66 8.62
CA SER A 166 11.73 -12.34 9.69
C SER A 166 13.24 -12.34 9.54
N THR A 167 13.76 -12.19 8.31
CA THR A 167 15.20 -12.34 8.01
C THR A 167 15.88 -11.05 7.60
N THR A 168 15.15 -9.98 7.30
CA THR A 168 15.74 -8.70 6.93
C THR A 168 15.75 -7.68 8.07
N ALA A 169 16.73 -6.80 8.09
CA ALA A 169 16.79 -5.71 9.06
C ALA A 169 15.58 -4.78 8.96
N SER A 170 15.12 -4.45 7.75
CA SER A 170 13.89 -3.67 7.52
C SER A 170 12.64 -4.38 8.04
N GLY A 171 12.51 -5.69 7.81
CA GLY A 171 11.39 -6.47 8.28
C GLY A 171 11.36 -6.59 9.80
N LYS A 172 12.48 -6.96 10.42
CA LYS A 172 12.58 -7.08 11.89
C LYS A 172 12.34 -5.75 12.61
N SER A 173 12.81 -4.64 12.06
CA SER A 173 12.52 -3.31 12.60
C SER A 173 11.05 -2.90 12.41
N ALA A 174 10.41 -3.30 11.31
CA ALA A 174 8.98 -3.05 11.10
C ALA A 174 8.12 -3.89 12.06
N LEU A 175 8.46 -5.18 12.28
CA LEU A 175 7.78 -6.04 13.26
C LEU A 175 7.83 -5.46 14.67
N SER A 176 8.90 -4.75 15.05
CA SER A 176 9.01 -4.15 16.38
C SER A 176 8.04 -3.00 16.65
N LEU A 177 7.37 -2.47 15.60
CA LEU A 177 6.34 -1.42 15.68
C LEU A 177 4.92 -1.99 15.68
N LEU A 178 4.77 -3.31 15.56
CA LEU A 178 3.47 -3.98 15.53
C LEU A 178 3.12 -4.59 16.90
N ASP A 179 1.81 -4.79 17.12
CA ASP A 179 1.30 -5.52 18.28
C ASP A 179 1.68 -7.01 18.21
N VAL A 180 1.72 -7.65 19.38
CA VAL A 180 2.15 -9.06 19.51
C VAL A 180 1.29 -10.01 18.66
N GLU A 181 -0.01 -9.73 18.57
CA GLU A 181 -0.95 -10.53 17.77
C GLU A 181 -0.61 -10.48 16.29
N LYS A 182 -0.35 -9.30 15.75
CA LYS A 182 0.08 -9.13 14.36
C LYS A 182 1.44 -9.75 14.10
N VAL A 183 2.39 -9.61 15.02
CA VAL A 183 3.70 -10.27 14.89
C VAL A 183 3.53 -11.79 14.77
N LYS A 184 2.66 -12.40 15.58
CA LYS A 184 2.37 -13.85 15.47
C LYS A 184 1.80 -14.21 14.10
N GLU A 185 0.80 -13.46 13.61
CA GLU A 185 0.19 -13.66 12.30
C GLU A 185 1.24 -13.62 11.18
N PHE A 186 2.15 -12.63 11.21
CA PHE A 186 3.25 -12.52 10.24
C PHE A 186 4.17 -13.74 10.27
N LEU A 187 4.54 -14.20 11.47
CA LEU A 187 5.45 -15.35 11.65
C LEU A 187 4.81 -16.66 11.21
N GLU A 188 3.52 -16.86 11.45
CA GLU A 188 2.77 -18.04 11.02
C GLU A 188 2.66 -18.09 9.48
N ASN A 189 2.37 -16.96 8.83
CA ASN A 189 2.27 -16.86 7.38
C ASN A 189 3.62 -17.03 6.67
N GLU A 190 4.73 -16.64 7.28
CA GLU A 190 6.07 -16.70 6.71
C GLU A 190 6.79 -18.05 6.97
N SER A 191 6.34 -18.83 7.95
CA SER A 191 6.99 -20.08 8.42
C SER A 191 7.19 -21.13 7.33
N GLN A 192 6.44 -21.07 6.24
CA GLN A 192 6.53 -22.01 5.11
C GLN A 192 7.61 -21.66 4.08
N SER A 193 8.16 -20.46 4.09
CA SER A 193 9.04 -19.95 3.03
C SER A 193 10.39 -19.40 3.48
N SER A 194 10.64 -19.23 4.79
CA SER A 194 11.84 -18.55 5.28
C SER A 194 12.96 -19.53 5.68
N ARG A 195 14.22 -19.10 5.46
CA ARG A 195 15.43 -19.77 5.94
C ARG A 195 15.53 -19.85 7.48
N ARG A 196 14.58 -19.22 8.18
CA ARG A 196 14.66 -19.06 9.63
C ARG A 196 14.35 -20.35 10.38
N LYS A 197 15.22 -20.69 11.32
CA LYS A 197 15.11 -21.89 12.14
C LYS A 197 14.71 -21.64 13.61
N ASP A 198 14.86 -20.42 14.14
CA ASP A 198 14.63 -20.11 15.56
C ASP A 198 13.69 -18.93 15.78
N VAL A 199 12.45 -19.24 16.14
CA VAL A 199 11.39 -18.26 16.44
C VAL A 199 11.68 -17.49 17.74
N ASN A 200 12.30 -18.11 18.75
CA ASN A 200 12.57 -17.44 20.02
C ASN A 200 13.64 -16.37 19.84
N LYS A 201 14.73 -16.69 19.10
CA LYS A 201 15.76 -15.71 18.74
C LYS A 201 15.15 -14.52 18.00
N LEU A 202 14.18 -14.73 17.08
CA LEU A 202 13.50 -13.64 16.39
C LEU A 202 12.72 -12.74 17.34
N LYS A 203 11.96 -13.33 18.27
CA LYS A 203 11.20 -12.55 19.26
C LYS A 203 12.12 -11.66 20.09
N ASP A 204 13.29 -12.18 20.50
CA ASP A 204 14.29 -11.40 21.23
C ASP A 204 14.88 -10.27 20.38
N GLU A 205 15.14 -10.52 19.09
CA GLU A 205 15.64 -9.51 18.16
C GLU A 205 14.61 -8.40 17.92
N ILE A 206 13.33 -8.76 17.74
CA ILE A 206 12.21 -7.81 17.59
C ILE A 206 12.05 -6.97 18.88
N ALA A 207 12.09 -7.60 20.04
CA ALA A 207 12.00 -6.90 21.33
C ALA A 207 13.18 -5.90 21.50
N LYS A 208 14.39 -6.32 21.19
CA LYS A 208 15.58 -5.43 21.21
C LYS A 208 15.43 -4.28 20.20
N ALA A 209 14.90 -4.56 19.01
CA ALA A 209 14.67 -3.53 18.01
C ALA A 209 13.62 -2.50 18.49
N GLY A 210 12.57 -2.92 19.20
CA GLY A 210 11.59 -2.03 19.81
C GLY A 210 12.18 -1.09 20.87
N ILE A 211 13.17 -1.55 21.64
CA ILE A 211 13.86 -0.75 22.65
C ILE A 211 14.89 0.19 22.01
N ASN A 212 15.70 -0.31 21.09
CA ASN A 212 16.88 0.40 20.55
C ASN A 212 16.59 1.18 19.26
N GLY A 213 15.41 0.94 18.64
CA GLY A 213 15.03 1.49 17.35
C GLY A 213 15.81 0.90 16.16
N ILE A 214 16.60 -0.16 16.36
CA ILE A 214 17.51 -0.73 15.35
C ILE A 214 17.38 -2.24 15.31
N ALA A 215 17.27 -2.79 14.10
CA ALA A 215 17.34 -4.22 13.84
C ALA A 215 18.50 -4.55 12.89
N TYR A 216 18.92 -5.80 12.91
CA TYR A 216 20.03 -6.30 12.11
C TYR A 216 19.62 -7.53 11.30
N ASP A 217 20.26 -7.68 10.14
CA ASP A 217 20.32 -8.90 9.35
C ASP A 217 21.80 -9.32 9.30
N PHE A 218 22.12 -10.49 9.84
CA PHE A 218 23.47 -11.05 9.84
C PHE A 218 23.50 -12.27 8.91
N ASP A 219 23.57 -12.04 7.59
CA ASP A 219 23.57 -13.11 6.58
C ASP A 219 22.32 -14.01 6.59
N GLU A 220 21.19 -13.52 7.12
CA GLU A 220 20.00 -14.32 7.29
C GLU A 220 19.13 -14.37 6.02
N ASN A 221 19.05 -13.24 5.31
CA ASN A 221 18.25 -13.13 4.09
C ASN A 221 19.03 -13.59 2.86
N ASN A 222 20.24 -13.10 2.67
CA ASN A 222 21.12 -13.45 1.55
C ASN A 222 22.54 -13.66 2.03
N ASP A 223 23.15 -14.77 1.60
CA ASP A 223 24.53 -15.10 1.95
C ASP A 223 25.50 -13.99 1.50
N GLY A 224 26.40 -13.57 2.39
CA GLY A 224 27.38 -12.53 2.14
C GLY A 224 26.85 -11.11 2.29
N ILE A 225 25.59 -10.91 2.70
CA ILE A 225 24.99 -9.60 2.91
C ILE A 225 24.44 -9.50 4.33
N SER A 226 24.92 -8.49 5.06
CA SER A 226 24.36 -8.08 6.36
C SER A 226 23.76 -6.69 6.23
N ALA A 227 22.82 -6.34 7.12
CA ALA A 227 22.19 -5.04 7.09
C ALA A 227 21.87 -4.51 8.50
N VAL A 228 21.78 -3.20 8.62
CA VAL A 228 21.17 -2.50 9.74
C VAL A 228 19.93 -1.74 9.24
N GLY A 229 18.84 -1.76 9.99
CA GLY A 229 17.58 -1.13 9.60
C GLY A 229 16.85 -0.49 10.78
N SER A 230 16.07 0.54 10.49
CA SER A 230 15.19 1.23 11.43
C SER A 230 13.89 1.60 10.76
N SER A 231 12.77 1.44 11.48
CA SER A 231 11.43 1.69 10.97
C SER A 231 10.74 2.83 11.72
N PHE A 232 9.83 3.49 11.03
CA PHE A 232 9.04 4.62 11.51
C PHE A 232 7.66 4.63 10.84
N ILE A 233 6.72 5.38 11.40
CA ILE A 233 5.33 5.45 10.93
C ILE A 233 5.08 6.80 10.27
N ILE A 234 4.51 6.81 9.07
CA ILE A 234 3.97 7.99 8.36
C ILE A 234 2.55 7.63 7.90
N ASP A 235 1.55 8.45 8.22
CA ASP A 235 0.15 8.26 7.76
C ASP A 235 -0.35 6.82 7.96
N ASN A 236 -0.14 6.26 9.15
CA ASN A 236 -0.48 4.87 9.49
C ASN A 236 0.20 3.79 8.63
N ASN A 237 1.23 4.14 7.86
CA ASN A 237 2.06 3.18 7.15
C ASN A 237 3.42 3.05 7.82
N ILE A 238 3.95 1.82 7.87
CA ILE A 238 5.28 1.55 8.39
C ILE A 238 6.28 1.60 7.25
N TYR A 239 7.26 2.48 7.38
CA TYR A 239 8.41 2.62 6.49
C TYR A 239 9.67 2.17 7.19
N SER A 240 10.70 1.81 6.44
CA SER A 240 12.01 1.47 6.97
C SER A 240 13.12 2.04 6.08
N ILE A 241 14.15 2.59 6.72
CA ILE A 241 15.44 2.85 6.08
C ILE A 241 16.40 1.75 6.53
N SER A 242 17.10 1.13 5.58
CA SER A 242 18.10 0.11 5.86
C SER A 242 19.37 0.30 5.03
N ILE A 243 20.49 -0.20 5.55
CA ILE A 243 21.81 -0.13 4.93
C ILE A 243 22.30 -1.56 4.72
N PRO A 244 22.03 -2.19 3.55
CA PRO A 244 22.57 -3.48 3.21
C PRO A 244 24.04 -3.34 2.78
N VAL A 245 24.91 -4.19 3.34
CA VAL A 245 26.38 -4.12 3.18
C VAL A 245 26.95 -5.52 3.02
N PRO A 246 27.95 -5.76 2.19
CA PRO A 246 28.69 -7.02 2.21
C PRO A 246 29.19 -7.35 3.62
N SER A 247 28.93 -8.58 4.10
CA SER A 247 29.10 -8.97 5.52
C SER A 247 30.52 -8.74 6.06
N HIS A 248 31.54 -8.96 5.24
CA HIS A 248 32.96 -8.70 5.65
C HIS A 248 33.18 -7.24 6.03
N ARG A 249 32.49 -6.30 5.35
CA ARG A 249 32.60 -4.86 5.63
C ARG A 249 31.67 -4.44 6.77
N PHE A 250 30.52 -5.08 6.88
CA PHE A 250 29.54 -4.85 7.95
C PHE A 250 30.17 -5.09 9.32
N ASN A 251 30.88 -6.21 9.51
CA ASN A 251 31.51 -6.58 10.78
C ASN A 251 32.46 -5.52 11.32
N THR A 252 33.13 -4.78 10.45
CA THR A 252 34.06 -3.72 10.85
C THR A 252 33.42 -2.36 11.06
N LYS A 253 32.24 -2.13 10.42
CA LYS A 253 31.58 -0.81 10.40
C LYS A 253 30.25 -0.77 11.14
N GLN A 254 29.79 -1.86 11.77
CA GLN A 254 28.48 -1.98 12.36
C GLN A 254 28.09 -0.77 13.25
N LYS A 255 28.96 -0.39 14.19
CA LYS A 255 28.72 0.74 15.11
C LYS A 255 28.61 2.09 14.39
N GLU A 256 29.43 2.30 13.35
CA GLU A 256 29.39 3.50 12.52
C GLU A 256 28.07 3.57 11.73
N LEU A 257 27.67 2.47 11.10
CA LEU A 257 26.43 2.37 10.33
C LEU A 257 25.20 2.58 11.23
N GLU A 258 25.19 1.96 12.40
CA GLU A 258 24.13 2.16 13.40
C GLU A 258 24.00 3.63 13.81
N LYS A 259 25.11 4.27 14.18
CA LYS A 259 25.13 5.68 14.56
C LYS A 259 24.57 6.57 13.44
N ASN A 260 25.05 6.37 12.21
CA ASN A 260 24.64 7.17 11.06
C ASN A 260 23.17 6.96 10.70
N LEU A 261 22.66 5.72 10.85
CA LEU A 261 21.25 5.43 10.64
C LEU A 261 20.37 6.10 11.71
N LYS A 262 20.73 6.05 12.98
CA LYS A 262 20.01 6.76 14.06
C LYS A 262 19.93 8.26 13.79
N GLU A 263 21.05 8.90 13.43
CA GLU A 263 21.08 10.32 13.07
C GLU A 263 20.18 10.63 11.84
N ALA A 264 20.07 9.71 10.89
CA ALA A 264 19.19 9.87 9.73
C ALA A 264 17.70 9.76 10.14
N ILE A 265 17.35 8.79 11.01
CA ILE A 265 15.98 8.61 11.51
C ILE A 265 15.51 9.83 12.33
N GLU A 266 16.39 10.45 13.12
CA GLU A 266 16.03 11.69 13.84
C GLU A 266 15.64 12.82 12.87
N LYS A 267 16.23 12.87 11.68
CA LYS A 267 15.90 13.86 10.64
C LYS A 267 14.60 13.53 9.89
N VAL A 268 14.09 12.30 9.98
CA VAL A 268 12.80 11.93 9.42
C VAL A 268 11.66 12.58 10.21
N LYS A 269 11.75 12.66 11.54
CA LYS A 269 10.70 13.20 12.42
C LYS A 269 10.19 14.59 12.02
N PRO A 270 11.05 15.61 11.78
CA PRO A 270 10.59 16.94 11.40
C PRO A 270 9.95 17.02 10.00
N VAL A 271 10.24 16.06 9.12
CA VAL A 271 9.65 15.99 7.77
C VAL A 271 8.20 15.50 7.83
N LEU A 272 7.80 14.88 8.97
CA LEU A 272 6.47 14.32 9.21
C LEU A 272 5.50 15.34 9.81
N ASP A 273 6.02 16.42 10.42
CA ASP A 273 5.24 17.43 11.14
C ASP A 273 4.89 18.63 10.25
N ASN A 274 5.29 18.63 8.97
CA ASN A 274 5.00 19.62 7.95
C ASN A 274 4.08 19.06 6.85
#